data_a5dd7b3d465264c4a94d7dbe05ffc4b1
#
_entry.id   a5dd7b3d465264c4a94d7dbe05ffc4b1
#
_cell.length_a   1.000
_cell.length_b   1.000
_cell.length_c   1.000
_cell.angle_alpha   90.00
_cell.angle_beta   90.00
_cell.angle_gamma   90.00
#
_symmetry.space_group_name_H-M   'P 1'
#
loop_
_entity.id
_entity.type
_entity.pdbx_description
1 polymer ?
#
loop_
_entity_poly.entity_id
_entity_poly.type
_entity_poly.pdbx_seq_one_letter_code
_entity_poly.pdbx_strand_id
1 'polypeptide(L)'
;MVRKVAANGLISVWGNRYSLPPSVIGTEVSVRWRLGDSTFDVISASGRLVATHRKAPRGQGRVVRLPDHTEALEKVVLASFSTARPCKPKPNRPPSAAALAIAADTGSVVAETDPVIDLTVYQNHIDQQHRGRR
;
A
#
# COMPACT_ATOMS: atom_id res chain seq x y z
N MET A 1 -15.61 24.46 1.86
CA MET A 1 -14.14 24.27 1.64
C MET A 1 -13.96 23.26 0.52
N VAL A 2 -13.22 23.60 -0.55
CA VAL A 2 -12.99 22.69 -1.68
C VAL A 2 -11.69 21.90 -1.46
N ARG A 3 -11.69 20.62 -1.83
CA ARG A 3 -10.55 19.70 -1.76
C ARG A 3 -10.50 18.79 -2.98
N LYS A 4 -9.30 18.50 -3.46
CA LYS A 4 -9.08 17.50 -4.50
C LYS A 4 -8.91 16.11 -3.86
N VAL A 5 -9.56 15.11 -4.42
CA VAL A 5 -9.46 13.74 -3.95
C VAL A 5 -8.16 13.13 -4.50
N ALA A 6 -7.32 12.64 -3.60
CA ALA A 6 -6.06 12.01 -3.97
C ALA A 6 -6.28 10.63 -4.63
N ALA A 7 -5.26 10.11 -5.32
CA ALA A 7 -5.32 8.81 -6.02
C ALA A 7 -5.62 7.62 -5.11
N ASN A 8 -5.32 7.75 -3.82
CA ASN A 8 -5.62 6.74 -2.79
C ASN A 8 -7.03 6.87 -2.19
N GLY A 9 -7.92 7.66 -2.79
CA GLY A 9 -9.30 7.87 -2.32
C GLY A 9 -9.40 8.66 -1.02
N LEU A 10 -8.40 9.46 -0.66
CA LEU A 10 -8.40 10.25 0.56
C LEU A 10 -8.48 11.75 0.27
N ILE A 11 -9.16 12.50 1.15
CA ILE A 11 -9.07 13.96 1.23
C ILE A 11 -8.46 14.40 2.54
N SER A 12 -7.73 15.52 2.52
CA SER A 12 -7.16 16.10 3.74
C SER A 12 -8.05 17.24 4.25
N VAL A 13 -8.52 17.11 5.49
CA VAL A 13 -9.40 18.08 6.14
C VAL A 13 -8.94 18.27 7.59
N TRP A 14 -8.64 19.52 7.99
CA TRP A 14 -8.18 19.90 9.34
C TRP A 14 -7.01 19.04 9.88
N GLY A 15 -6.05 18.69 9.02
CA GLY A 15 -4.89 17.90 9.41
C GLY A 15 -5.16 16.40 9.61
N ASN A 16 -6.34 15.92 9.18
CA ASN A 16 -6.69 14.49 9.14
C ASN A 16 -7.04 14.09 7.70
N ARG A 17 -7.04 12.78 7.42
CA ARG A 17 -7.40 12.22 6.13
C ARG A 17 -8.67 11.41 6.24
N TYR A 18 -9.57 11.56 5.26
CA TYR A 18 -10.87 10.89 5.23
C TYR A 18 -11.07 10.17 3.91
N SER A 19 -11.56 8.94 3.96
CA SER A 19 -11.77 8.12 2.76
C SER A 19 -13.02 8.56 2.00
N LEU A 20 -12.94 8.47 0.68
CA LEU A 20 -14.07 8.66 -0.22
C LEU A 20 -14.19 7.47 -1.17
N PRO A 21 -15.37 7.24 -1.77
CA PRO A 21 -15.53 6.17 -2.74
C PRO A 21 -14.65 6.42 -3.97
N PRO A 22 -14.20 5.35 -4.65
CA PRO A 22 -13.27 5.45 -5.79
C PRO A 22 -13.87 6.22 -6.97
N SER A 23 -15.18 6.35 -7.07
CA SER A 23 -15.87 7.10 -8.15
C SER A 23 -15.53 8.58 -8.21
N VAL A 24 -15.02 9.16 -7.12
CA VAL A 24 -14.66 10.60 -7.04
C VAL A 24 -13.16 10.85 -7.00
N ILE A 25 -12.33 9.81 -7.18
CA ILE A 25 -10.87 9.96 -7.22
C ILE A 25 -10.45 10.93 -8.33
N GLY A 26 -9.54 11.84 -8.01
CA GLY A 26 -9.03 12.85 -8.93
C GLY A 26 -9.94 14.06 -9.15
N THR A 27 -11.19 14.01 -8.68
CA THR A 27 -12.14 15.13 -8.78
C THR A 27 -12.03 16.09 -7.60
N GLU A 28 -12.65 17.27 -7.72
CA GLU A 28 -12.82 18.20 -6.64
C GLU A 28 -14.14 17.97 -5.92
N VAL A 29 -14.10 18.05 -4.59
CA VAL A 29 -15.25 17.90 -3.71
C VAL A 29 -15.35 19.08 -2.75
N SER A 30 -16.58 19.43 -2.38
CA SER A 30 -16.87 20.46 -1.38
C SER A 30 -17.13 19.84 -0.03
N VAL A 31 -16.39 20.29 0.99
CA VAL A 31 -16.61 19.88 2.38
C VAL A 31 -17.50 20.92 3.05
N ARG A 32 -18.64 20.50 3.58
CA ARG A 32 -19.61 21.32 4.30
C ARG A 32 -19.80 20.83 5.72
N TRP A 33 -19.95 21.73 6.65
CA TRP A 33 -20.21 21.44 8.05
C TRP A 33 -20.99 22.59 8.70
N ARG A 34 -21.70 22.30 9.75
CA ARG A 34 -22.28 23.33 10.63
C ARG A 34 -21.41 23.52 11.86
N LEU A 35 -21.44 24.70 12.41
CA LEU A 35 -20.76 24.98 13.66
C LEU A 35 -21.43 24.18 14.79
N GLY A 36 -20.64 23.47 15.59
CA GLY A 36 -21.15 22.60 16.67
C GLY A 36 -21.39 21.14 16.27
N ASP A 37 -21.56 20.82 14.98
CA ASP A 37 -21.74 19.44 14.55
C ASP A 37 -20.48 18.60 14.73
N SER A 38 -20.65 17.36 15.15
CA SER A 38 -19.56 16.37 15.22
C SER A 38 -19.26 15.70 13.88
N THR A 39 -20.05 16.00 12.83
CA THR A 39 -19.94 15.45 11.49
C THR A 39 -19.73 16.52 10.44
N PHE A 40 -19.34 16.10 9.25
CA PHE A 40 -19.29 16.94 8.06
C PHE A 40 -19.66 16.14 6.82
N ASP A 41 -20.18 16.82 5.82
CA ASP A 41 -20.60 16.24 4.56
C ASP A 41 -19.59 16.58 3.47
N VAL A 42 -19.37 15.60 2.60
CA VAL A 42 -18.59 15.75 1.38
C VAL A 42 -19.52 15.69 0.19
N ILE A 43 -19.48 16.74 -0.63
CA ILE A 43 -20.39 16.94 -1.76
C ILE A 43 -19.56 17.03 -3.03
N SER A 44 -19.97 16.29 -4.07
CA SER A 44 -19.34 16.34 -5.39
C SER A 44 -19.55 17.69 -6.08
N ALA A 45 -18.81 17.97 -7.15
CA ALA A 45 -18.98 19.14 -7.97
C ALA A 45 -20.41 19.26 -8.56
N SER A 46 -21.11 18.13 -8.75
CA SER A 46 -22.51 18.10 -9.19
C SER A 46 -23.53 18.36 -8.08
N GLY A 47 -23.10 18.66 -6.86
CA GLY A 47 -23.99 18.90 -5.71
C GLY A 47 -24.50 17.64 -5.02
N ARG A 48 -24.07 16.43 -5.41
CA ARG A 48 -24.47 15.17 -4.80
C ARG A 48 -23.70 14.91 -3.52
N LEU A 49 -24.37 14.46 -2.47
CA LEU A 49 -23.72 13.96 -1.26
C LEU A 49 -22.93 12.67 -1.59
N VAL A 50 -21.64 12.70 -1.27
CA VAL A 50 -20.72 11.58 -1.53
C VAL A 50 -20.50 10.77 -0.27
N ALA A 51 -20.25 11.43 0.86
CA ALA A 51 -20.03 10.79 2.15
C ALA A 51 -20.26 11.74 3.30
N THR A 52 -20.61 11.20 4.47
CA THR A 52 -20.65 11.91 5.75
C THR A 52 -19.63 11.29 6.69
N HIS A 53 -18.75 12.10 7.27
CA HIS A 53 -17.72 11.67 8.18
C HIS A 53 -17.85 12.30 9.55
N ARG A 54 -17.49 11.54 10.59
CA ARG A 54 -17.30 12.07 11.93
C ARG A 54 -15.98 12.84 11.98
N LYS A 55 -16.01 14.05 12.56
CA LYS A 55 -14.81 14.87 12.75
C LYS A 55 -13.85 14.21 13.72
N ALA A 56 -12.61 13.99 13.33
CA ALA A 56 -11.52 13.68 14.23
C ALA A 56 -10.93 14.97 14.82
N PRO A 57 -10.31 14.94 15.98
CA PRO A 57 -9.63 16.09 16.56
C PRO A 57 -8.62 16.68 15.56
N ARG A 58 -8.55 18.00 15.48
CA ARG A 58 -7.72 18.71 14.49
C ARG A 58 -6.23 18.41 14.70
N GLY A 59 -5.51 18.26 13.60
CA GLY A 59 -4.05 18.17 13.60
C GLY A 59 -3.46 16.82 14.05
N GLN A 60 -4.28 15.80 14.29
CA GLN A 60 -3.79 14.49 14.75
C GLN A 60 -3.22 13.58 13.64
N GLY A 61 -3.31 13.99 12.38
CA GLY A 61 -2.85 13.16 11.26
C GLY A 61 -3.63 11.86 11.07
N ARG A 62 -4.79 11.71 11.72
CA ARG A 62 -5.61 10.48 11.67
C ARG A 62 -6.10 10.18 10.27
N VAL A 63 -6.17 8.90 9.95
CA VAL A 63 -6.83 8.40 8.74
C VAL A 63 -8.15 7.75 9.15
N VAL A 64 -9.26 8.40 8.82
CA VAL A 64 -10.62 7.92 9.07
C VAL A 64 -11.13 7.26 7.79
N ARG A 65 -11.36 5.95 7.84
CA ARG A 65 -11.85 5.17 6.70
C ARG A 65 -13.24 4.63 7.02
N LEU A 66 -14.13 4.70 6.03
CA LEU A 66 -15.39 3.98 6.04
C LEU A 66 -15.16 2.61 5.39
N PRO A 67 -15.68 1.51 5.98
CA PRO A 67 -15.51 0.14 5.44
C PRO A 67 -15.92 0.04 3.98
N ASP A 68 -17.07 0.59 3.63
CA ASP A 68 -17.63 0.57 2.27
C ASP A 68 -16.69 1.21 1.24
N HIS A 69 -15.99 2.29 1.62
CA HIS A 69 -15.02 2.95 0.74
C HIS A 69 -13.77 2.10 0.53
N THR A 70 -13.32 1.41 1.57
CA THR A 70 -12.15 0.53 1.50
C THR A 70 -12.44 -0.67 0.62
N GLU A 71 -13.57 -1.32 0.83
CA GLU A 71 -14.01 -2.47 0.02
C GLU A 71 -14.21 -2.11 -1.45
N ALA A 72 -14.83 -0.95 -1.72
CA ALA A 72 -15.01 -0.46 -3.09
C ALA A 72 -13.67 -0.18 -3.77
N LEU A 73 -12.70 0.40 -3.04
CA LEU A 73 -11.36 0.67 -3.56
C LEU A 73 -10.59 -0.62 -3.85
N GLU A 74 -10.66 -1.61 -2.95
CA GLU A 74 -10.04 -2.93 -3.13
C GLU A 74 -10.59 -3.62 -4.39
N LYS A 75 -11.90 -3.60 -4.61
CA LYS A 75 -12.51 -4.16 -5.83
C LYS A 75 -11.96 -3.53 -7.10
N VAL A 76 -11.80 -2.19 -7.13
CA VAL A 76 -11.25 -1.48 -8.28
C VAL A 76 -9.78 -1.83 -8.50
N VAL A 77 -8.99 -1.89 -7.43
CA VAL A 77 -7.57 -2.24 -7.50
C VAL A 77 -7.39 -3.68 -7.98
N LEU A 78 -8.11 -4.64 -7.39
CA LEU A 78 -8.06 -6.05 -7.80
C LEU A 78 -8.49 -6.24 -9.26
N ALA A 79 -9.54 -5.55 -9.70
CA ALA A 79 -9.97 -5.59 -11.10
C ALA A 79 -8.90 -5.09 -12.07
N SER A 80 -8.07 -4.12 -11.65
CA SER A 80 -6.97 -3.62 -12.48
C SER A 80 -5.80 -4.59 -12.60
N PHE A 81 -5.61 -5.50 -11.63
CA PHE A 81 -4.59 -6.55 -11.67
C PHE A 81 -5.04 -7.81 -12.44
N SER A 82 -6.33 -8.02 -12.61
CA SER A 82 -6.89 -9.16 -13.36
C SER A 82 -6.87 -8.95 -14.88
N THR A 83 -5.92 -8.19 -15.40
CA THR A 83 -5.74 -8.09 -16.85
C THR A 83 -5.28 -9.43 -17.39
N ALA A 84 -5.97 -9.96 -18.41
CA ALA A 84 -5.70 -11.22 -19.09
C ALA A 84 -4.33 -11.29 -19.84
N ARG A 85 -3.45 -10.33 -19.61
CA ARG A 85 -2.07 -10.36 -20.08
C ARG A 85 -1.16 -10.83 -18.94
N PRO A 86 -0.77 -12.12 -18.92
CA PRO A 86 0.30 -12.54 -18.04
C PRO A 86 1.54 -11.70 -18.32
N CYS A 87 2.21 -11.25 -17.28
CA CYS A 87 3.52 -10.64 -17.42
C CYS A 87 4.37 -11.57 -18.30
N LYS A 88 4.81 -11.10 -19.47
CA LYS A 88 5.77 -11.85 -20.27
C LYS A 88 6.96 -12.15 -19.38
N PRO A 89 7.32 -13.41 -19.14
CA PRO A 89 8.52 -13.73 -18.40
C PRO A 89 9.68 -13.04 -19.11
N LYS A 90 10.40 -12.18 -18.38
CA LYS A 90 11.62 -11.60 -18.94
C LYS A 90 12.57 -12.76 -19.21
N PRO A 91 13.04 -12.97 -20.45
CA PRO A 91 14.05 -13.99 -20.70
C PRO A 91 15.24 -13.68 -19.79
N ASN A 92 15.67 -14.68 -19.02
CA ASN A 92 16.89 -14.55 -18.24
C ASN A 92 18.02 -14.22 -19.21
N ARG A 93 18.51 -12.99 -19.14
CA ARG A 93 19.66 -12.58 -19.94
C ARG A 93 20.87 -13.36 -19.40
N PRO A 94 21.55 -14.18 -20.20
CA PRO A 94 22.75 -14.84 -19.73
C PRO A 94 23.74 -13.78 -19.22
N PRO A 95 24.54 -14.08 -18.18
CA PRO A 95 25.52 -13.15 -17.65
C PRO A 95 26.49 -12.71 -18.79
N SER A 96 26.88 -11.46 -18.77
CA SER A 96 27.84 -10.94 -19.75
C SER A 96 29.21 -11.60 -19.59
N ALA A 97 30.00 -11.66 -20.65
CA ALA A 97 31.37 -12.20 -20.61
C ALA A 97 32.21 -11.53 -19.50
N ALA A 98 32.03 -10.24 -19.26
CA ALA A 98 32.68 -9.51 -18.19
C ALA A 98 32.25 -10.00 -16.79
N ALA A 99 30.94 -10.29 -16.60
CA ALA A 99 30.46 -10.83 -15.34
C ALA A 99 30.98 -12.26 -15.07
N LEU A 100 31.07 -13.08 -16.11
CA LEU A 100 31.67 -14.42 -16.02
C LEU A 100 33.16 -14.36 -15.70
N ALA A 101 33.91 -13.43 -16.29
CA ALA A 101 35.32 -13.24 -15.99
C ALA A 101 35.55 -12.83 -14.52
N ILE A 102 34.73 -11.90 -14.00
CA ILE A 102 34.80 -11.49 -12.58
C ILE A 102 34.46 -12.66 -11.65
N ALA A 103 33.43 -13.45 -11.98
CA ALA A 103 33.05 -14.62 -11.20
C ALA A 103 34.15 -15.68 -11.16
N ALA A 104 34.89 -15.88 -12.26
CA ALA A 104 36.03 -16.79 -12.33
C ALA A 104 37.23 -16.28 -11.49
N ASP A 105 37.50 -14.97 -11.51
CA ASP A 105 38.59 -14.35 -10.76
C ASP A 105 38.32 -14.34 -9.24
N THR A 106 37.06 -14.25 -8.84
CA THR A 106 36.65 -14.24 -7.42
C THR A 106 36.67 -15.64 -6.78
N GLY A 107 37.05 -16.69 -7.52
CA GLY A 107 37.17 -18.06 -7.01
C GLY A 107 35.87 -18.66 -6.47
N SER A 108 34.75 -18.11 -6.89
CA SER A 108 33.43 -18.67 -6.59
C SER A 108 33.22 -19.95 -7.40
N VAL A 109 33.78 -21.03 -6.87
CA VAL A 109 33.43 -22.40 -7.32
C VAL A 109 31.93 -22.53 -7.04
N VAL A 110 31.14 -22.43 -8.08
CA VAL A 110 29.74 -22.88 -8.03
C VAL A 110 29.85 -24.39 -7.86
N ALA A 111 29.87 -24.85 -6.62
CA ALA A 111 29.65 -26.26 -6.34
C ALA A 111 28.25 -26.59 -6.92
N GLU A 112 28.19 -27.54 -7.78
CA GLU A 112 27.00 -28.09 -8.46
C GLU A 112 26.10 -28.86 -7.48
N THR A 113 26.02 -28.41 -6.26
CA THR A 113 25.11 -28.89 -5.23
C THR A 113 24.13 -27.75 -4.95
N ASP A 114 22.88 -28.02 -5.31
CA ASP A 114 21.72 -27.25 -4.91
C ASP A 114 21.90 -26.85 -3.42
N PRO A 115 22.08 -25.58 -3.06
CA PRO A 115 22.34 -25.22 -1.68
C PRO A 115 21.06 -25.46 -0.87
N VAL A 116 20.92 -26.68 -0.38
CA VAL A 116 19.90 -26.96 0.63
C VAL A 116 20.29 -26.17 1.85
N ILE A 117 19.59 -25.04 2.03
CA ILE A 117 19.75 -24.21 3.23
C ILE A 117 19.23 -25.02 4.40
N ASP A 118 20.14 -25.55 5.22
CA ASP A 118 19.78 -26.27 6.43
C ASP A 118 19.21 -25.29 7.46
N LEU A 119 17.90 -25.25 7.56
CA LEU A 119 17.17 -24.39 8.50
C LEU A 119 17.39 -24.76 9.97
N THR A 120 17.99 -25.91 10.27
CA THR A 120 18.29 -26.34 11.64
C THR A 120 19.29 -25.40 12.32
N VAL A 121 20.19 -24.79 11.55
CA VAL A 121 21.16 -23.81 12.05
C VAL A 121 20.43 -22.58 12.62
N TYR A 122 19.37 -22.12 11.96
CA TYR A 122 18.56 -20.99 12.42
C TYR A 122 17.71 -21.35 13.63
N GLN A 123 17.15 -22.55 13.66
CA GLN A 123 16.37 -23.06 14.78
C GLN A 123 17.22 -23.09 16.07
N ASN A 124 18.44 -23.64 15.99
CA ASN A 124 19.36 -23.69 17.12
C ASN A 124 19.75 -22.30 17.64
N HIS A 125 19.88 -21.32 16.75
CA HIS A 125 20.21 -19.95 17.15
C HIS A 125 19.06 -19.28 17.92
N ILE A 126 17.81 -19.51 17.52
CA ILE A 126 16.61 -19.00 18.19
C ILE A 126 16.48 -19.64 19.57
N ASP A 127 16.69 -20.94 19.71
CA ASP A 127 16.59 -21.66 20.98
C ASP A 127 17.66 -21.23 22.00
N GLN A 128 18.85 -20.86 21.53
CA GLN A 128 19.92 -20.32 22.39
C GLN A 128 19.55 -18.94 22.94
N GLN A 129 18.92 -18.08 22.14
CA GLN A 129 18.49 -16.75 22.60
C GLN A 129 17.35 -16.83 23.64
N HIS A 130 16.48 -17.83 23.55
CA HIS A 130 15.40 -18.02 24.51
C HIS A 130 15.87 -18.62 25.84
N ARG A 131 16.98 -19.38 25.87
CA ARG A 131 17.56 -19.93 27.10
C ARG A 131 18.34 -18.92 27.96
N GLY A 132 18.79 -17.82 27.36
CA GLY A 132 19.57 -16.78 28.06
C GLY A 132 18.73 -15.73 28.81
N ARG A 133 17.42 -15.89 28.83
CA ARG A 133 16.47 -14.92 29.47
C ARG A 133 15.71 -15.51 30.67
N ARG A 134 16.31 -16.40 31.43
CA ARG A 134 15.80 -16.80 32.75
C ARG A 134 16.76 -16.41 33.87
#